data_6aff4737ff1990cd0ef3e620cf3ea577
#
_entry.id   6aff4737ff1990cd0ef3e620cf3ea577
#
_cell.length_a   1.000
_cell.length_b   1.000
_cell.length_c   1.000
_cell.angle_alpha   90.00
_cell.angle_beta   90.00
_cell.angle_gamma   90.00
#
_symmetry.space_group_name_H-M   'P 1'
#
loop_
_entity.id
_entity.type
_entity.pdbx_description
1 polymer ?
#
loop_
_entity_poly.entity_id
_entity_poly.type
_entity_poly.pdbx_seq_one_letter_code
_entity_poly.pdbx_strand_id
1 'polypeptide(L)'
;MKIGQLIKERYEIVELLGEGGMAFVYKAKDMQLERMVAIKTLKPNYVEQTTFVERFKREAQTAANLNHPNIVQIFDWGIEEEPYFVMEYIEGNTLTSIISNRKTISLSDVLFIGAQVANGLQAAHSQGLVHRDIKPGNIMITPSGKVKVTDFGIVSIQDEESDITKTGSILGTASYISPEQAQGKAVSVGSDLYSLGTVLYELITGSPPFEADTPIATATKHLTEKPEKPSKYRQDLPRGIENAILKLLHKTPRDRFKSAEDLRAVLLQQRNQLEMVQTQESLVDLTNPKIKYKFTLPALIVSIGLVLGTFWTLSLSLIHI
;
A
#
# COMPACT_ATOMS: atom_id res chain seq x y z
N MET A 1 -4.47 -0.07 -27.87
CA MET A 1 -5.91 0.15 -27.56
C MET A 1 -6.25 1.64 -27.65
N LYS A 2 -7.53 2.00 -27.99
CA LYS A 2 -8.00 3.40 -28.13
C LYS A 2 -9.23 3.65 -27.25
N ILE A 3 -9.42 4.89 -26.80
CA ILE A 3 -10.62 5.30 -26.07
C ILE A 3 -11.85 5.08 -26.96
N GLY A 4 -12.93 4.50 -26.41
CA GLY A 4 -14.14 4.08 -27.13
C GLY A 4 -14.02 2.73 -27.85
N GLN A 5 -12.84 2.09 -27.86
CA GLN A 5 -12.68 0.75 -28.42
C GLN A 5 -13.37 -0.28 -27.53
N LEU A 6 -14.07 -1.22 -28.17
CA LEU A 6 -14.73 -2.34 -27.49
C LEU A 6 -13.86 -3.61 -27.62
N ILE A 7 -13.43 -4.16 -26.48
CA ILE A 7 -12.61 -5.37 -26.39
C ILE A 7 -13.52 -6.57 -26.10
N LYS A 8 -13.39 -7.66 -26.86
CA LYS A 8 -14.26 -8.86 -26.79
C LYS A 8 -15.77 -8.52 -26.78
N GLU A 9 -16.18 -7.49 -27.49
CA GLU A 9 -17.60 -7.04 -27.50
C GLU A 9 -18.17 -6.81 -26.09
N ARG A 10 -17.30 -6.59 -25.10
CA ARG A 10 -17.67 -6.54 -23.67
C ARG A 10 -17.06 -5.35 -22.91
N TYR A 11 -15.81 -5.04 -23.14
CA TYR A 11 -15.10 -4.03 -22.35
C TYR A 11 -14.87 -2.76 -23.16
N GLU A 12 -15.57 -1.70 -22.84
CA GLU A 12 -15.41 -0.40 -23.49
C GLU A 12 -14.29 0.40 -22.81
N ILE A 13 -13.26 0.80 -23.55
CA ILE A 13 -12.14 1.60 -23.04
C ILE A 13 -12.62 3.02 -22.78
N VAL A 14 -12.49 3.50 -21.53
CA VAL A 14 -12.95 4.82 -21.10
C VAL A 14 -11.81 5.84 -21.07
N GLU A 15 -10.69 5.49 -20.43
CA GLU A 15 -9.54 6.40 -20.29
C GLU A 15 -8.24 5.64 -20.05
N LEU A 16 -7.10 6.28 -20.31
CA LEU A 16 -5.77 5.77 -19.94
C LEU A 16 -5.49 6.16 -18.48
N LEU A 17 -5.31 5.16 -17.59
CA LEU A 17 -4.97 5.36 -16.18
C LEU A 17 -3.48 5.54 -15.95
N GLY A 18 -2.65 4.86 -16.75
CA GLY A 18 -1.20 4.94 -16.58
C GLY A 18 -0.42 4.21 -17.67
N GLU A 19 0.85 4.61 -17.76
CA GLU A 19 1.82 4.01 -18.65
C GLU A 19 3.01 3.51 -17.83
N GLY A 20 3.22 2.17 -17.81
CA GLY A 20 4.38 1.54 -17.21
C GLY A 20 5.49 1.26 -18.23
N GLY A 21 6.57 0.64 -17.79
CA GLY A 21 7.70 0.29 -18.67
C GLY A 21 7.27 -0.52 -19.88
N MET A 22 6.55 -1.63 -19.67
CA MET A 22 6.17 -2.57 -20.75
C MET A 22 4.65 -2.67 -20.98
N ALA A 23 3.82 -1.96 -20.23
CA ALA A 23 2.37 -2.09 -20.30
C ALA A 23 1.66 -0.74 -20.18
N PHE A 24 0.46 -0.66 -20.74
CA PHE A 24 -0.51 0.39 -20.48
C PHE A 24 -1.59 -0.15 -19.55
N VAL A 25 -2.18 0.74 -18.73
CA VAL A 25 -3.35 0.42 -17.90
C VAL A 25 -4.47 1.38 -18.26
N TYR A 26 -5.61 0.83 -18.65
CA TYR A 26 -6.80 1.57 -19.02
C TYR A 26 -7.93 1.32 -18.02
N LYS A 27 -8.76 2.33 -17.79
CA LYS A 27 -10.09 2.15 -17.22
C LYS A 27 -11.05 1.73 -18.32
N ALA A 28 -11.87 0.74 -18.05
CA ALA A 28 -12.87 0.25 -18.99
C ALA A 28 -14.20 -0.03 -18.27
N LYS A 29 -15.29 -0.02 -19.04
CA LYS A 29 -16.61 -0.43 -18.56
C LYS A 29 -16.90 -1.85 -19.05
N ASP A 30 -17.16 -2.76 -18.14
CA ASP A 30 -17.71 -4.08 -18.42
C ASP A 30 -19.20 -3.90 -18.75
N MET A 31 -19.55 -3.97 -20.02
CA MET A 31 -20.91 -3.73 -20.51
C MET A 31 -21.90 -4.84 -20.13
N GLN A 32 -21.42 -6.05 -19.81
CA GLN A 32 -22.27 -7.16 -19.38
C GLN A 32 -22.60 -7.10 -17.89
N LEU A 33 -21.64 -6.67 -17.07
CA LEU A 33 -21.81 -6.59 -15.60
C LEU A 33 -22.03 -5.16 -15.09
N GLU A 34 -22.09 -4.17 -15.99
CA GLU A 34 -22.33 -2.74 -15.72
C GLU A 34 -21.40 -2.17 -14.63
N ARG A 35 -20.13 -2.59 -14.61
CA ARG A 35 -19.14 -2.15 -13.62
C ARG A 35 -17.87 -1.62 -14.28
N MET A 36 -17.12 -0.81 -13.53
CA MET A 36 -15.79 -0.37 -13.96
C MET A 36 -14.76 -1.46 -13.67
N VAL A 37 -13.83 -1.64 -14.61
CA VAL A 37 -12.69 -2.55 -14.52
C VAL A 37 -11.42 -1.83 -14.96
N ALA A 38 -10.25 -2.35 -14.62
CA ALA A 38 -8.99 -1.92 -15.20
C ALA A 38 -8.51 -2.98 -16.21
N ILE A 39 -7.95 -2.54 -17.34
CA ILE A 39 -7.36 -3.42 -18.35
C ILE A 39 -5.90 -3.07 -18.47
N LYS A 40 -5.02 -4.03 -18.18
CA LYS A 40 -3.59 -3.93 -18.42
C LYS A 40 -3.26 -4.63 -19.72
N THR A 41 -2.58 -3.94 -20.64
CA THR A 41 -2.18 -4.47 -21.95
C THR A 41 -0.70 -4.28 -22.19
N LEU A 42 -0.09 -5.26 -22.86
CA LEU A 42 1.33 -5.19 -23.23
C LEU A 42 1.53 -4.10 -24.31
N LYS A 43 2.62 -3.34 -24.23
CA LYS A 43 2.96 -2.35 -25.25
C LYS A 43 3.32 -3.03 -26.59
N PRO A 44 3.03 -2.42 -27.75
CA PRO A 44 3.27 -3.01 -29.07
C PRO A 44 4.71 -3.51 -29.27
N ASN A 45 5.71 -2.79 -28.76
CA ASN A 45 7.13 -3.15 -28.90
C ASN A 45 7.50 -4.49 -28.24
N TYR A 46 6.65 -5.02 -27.35
CA TYR A 46 6.87 -6.27 -26.61
C TYR A 46 5.98 -7.41 -27.10
N VAL A 47 4.98 -7.12 -27.93
CA VAL A 47 4.01 -8.15 -28.43
C VAL A 47 4.68 -9.19 -29.31
N GLU A 48 5.68 -8.79 -30.12
CA GLU A 48 6.43 -9.70 -30.99
C GLU A 48 7.43 -10.59 -30.23
N GLN A 49 7.71 -10.26 -28.97
CA GLN A 49 8.67 -10.99 -28.14
C GLN A 49 7.92 -12.02 -27.28
N THR A 50 7.92 -13.29 -27.71
CA THR A 50 7.20 -14.39 -27.04
C THR A 50 7.48 -14.50 -25.55
N THR A 51 8.72 -14.24 -25.12
CA THR A 51 9.11 -14.24 -23.70
C THR A 51 8.32 -13.24 -22.86
N PHE A 52 8.08 -12.02 -23.38
CA PHE A 52 7.28 -11.02 -22.66
C PHE A 52 5.80 -11.38 -22.63
N VAL A 53 5.25 -11.92 -23.71
CA VAL A 53 3.86 -12.37 -23.77
C VAL A 53 3.61 -13.52 -22.79
N GLU A 54 4.52 -14.50 -22.74
CA GLU A 54 4.41 -15.63 -21.80
C GLU A 54 4.52 -15.17 -20.34
N ARG A 55 5.42 -14.25 -20.03
CA ARG A 55 5.57 -13.65 -18.70
C ARG A 55 4.29 -12.89 -18.30
N PHE A 56 3.78 -12.06 -19.19
CA PHE A 56 2.55 -11.29 -18.97
C PHE A 56 1.34 -12.22 -18.74
N LYS A 57 1.23 -13.30 -19.51
CA LYS A 57 0.23 -14.35 -19.31
C LYS A 57 0.39 -15.05 -17.95
N ARG A 58 1.61 -15.40 -17.57
CA ARG A 58 1.91 -16.06 -16.28
C ARG A 58 1.57 -15.15 -15.09
N GLU A 59 1.85 -13.85 -15.19
CA GLU A 59 1.44 -12.86 -14.19
C GLU A 59 -0.07 -12.90 -13.98
N ALA A 60 -0.84 -12.80 -15.06
CA ALA A 60 -2.29 -12.85 -15.00
C ALA A 60 -2.80 -14.17 -14.41
N GLN A 61 -2.29 -15.33 -14.87
CA GLN A 61 -2.72 -16.64 -14.39
C GLN A 61 -2.42 -16.88 -12.92
N THR A 62 -1.27 -16.40 -12.44
CA THR A 62 -0.87 -16.58 -11.05
C THR A 62 -1.70 -15.72 -10.12
N ALA A 63 -1.89 -14.45 -10.47
CA ALA A 63 -2.68 -13.52 -9.66
C ALA A 63 -4.19 -13.83 -9.74
N ALA A 64 -4.70 -14.49 -10.80
CA ALA A 64 -6.11 -14.87 -10.93
C ALA A 64 -6.58 -15.86 -9.84
N ASN A 65 -5.68 -16.66 -9.29
CA ASN A 65 -5.98 -17.58 -8.20
C ASN A 65 -6.01 -16.92 -6.81
N LEU A 66 -5.56 -15.65 -6.71
CA LEU A 66 -5.53 -14.91 -5.46
C LEU A 66 -6.84 -14.13 -5.29
N ASN A 67 -7.69 -14.58 -4.37
CA ASN A 67 -8.89 -13.84 -3.96
C ASN A 67 -8.72 -13.37 -2.51
N HIS A 68 -8.33 -12.10 -2.33
CA HIS A 68 -8.07 -11.55 -1.01
C HIS A 68 -8.40 -10.04 -0.96
N PRO A 69 -8.97 -9.50 0.14
CA PRO A 69 -9.35 -8.09 0.24
C PRO A 69 -8.20 -7.10 0.01
N ASN A 70 -6.95 -7.49 0.28
CA ASN A 70 -5.77 -6.64 0.10
C ASN A 70 -4.96 -6.96 -1.17
N ILE A 71 -5.52 -7.71 -2.11
CA ILE A 71 -4.91 -8.00 -3.42
C ILE A 71 -5.88 -7.55 -4.51
N VAL A 72 -5.37 -6.97 -5.60
CA VAL A 72 -6.16 -6.64 -6.78
C VAL A 72 -6.54 -7.93 -7.49
N GLN A 73 -7.85 -8.16 -7.68
CA GLN A 73 -8.36 -9.37 -8.30
C GLN A 73 -8.27 -9.30 -9.83
N ILE A 74 -7.80 -10.37 -10.47
CA ILE A 74 -7.86 -10.53 -11.92
C ILE A 74 -9.15 -11.29 -12.27
N PHE A 75 -9.87 -10.78 -13.30
CA PHE A 75 -11.16 -11.31 -13.71
C PHE A 75 -11.12 -12.08 -15.03
N ASP A 76 -10.28 -11.64 -15.97
CA ASP A 76 -10.23 -12.22 -17.32
C ASP A 76 -8.86 -11.99 -17.96
N TRP A 77 -8.56 -12.77 -18.99
CA TRP A 77 -7.36 -12.69 -19.81
C TRP A 77 -7.74 -12.89 -21.26
N GLY A 78 -7.06 -12.22 -22.17
CA GLY A 78 -7.26 -12.42 -23.60
C GLY A 78 -6.13 -11.88 -24.46
N ILE A 79 -6.24 -12.20 -25.74
CA ILE A 79 -5.41 -11.66 -26.82
C ILE A 79 -6.37 -11.17 -27.89
N GLU A 80 -6.27 -9.91 -28.29
CA GLU A 80 -6.83 -9.38 -29.53
C GLU A 80 -5.68 -8.85 -30.41
N GLU A 81 -5.59 -7.55 -30.62
CA GLU A 81 -4.39 -6.97 -31.26
C GLU A 81 -3.17 -7.09 -30.34
N GLU A 82 -3.38 -6.99 -29.03
CA GLU A 82 -2.37 -7.06 -27.96
C GLU A 82 -2.84 -7.98 -26.84
N PRO A 83 -1.93 -8.69 -26.15
CA PRO A 83 -2.26 -9.42 -24.94
C PRO A 83 -2.75 -8.45 -23.85
N TYR A 84 -3.82 -8.82 -23.15
CA TYR A 84 -4.37 -8.03 -22.06
C TYR A 84 -4.94 -8.92 -20.95
N PHE A 85 -5.09 -8.34 -19.75
CA PHE A 85 -5.92 -8.91 -18.71
C PHE A 85 -6.79 -7.84 -18.05
N VAL A 86 -7.94 -8.29 -17.59
CA VAL A 86 -8.96 -7.48 -16.93
C VAL A 86 -8.86 -7.70 -15.44
N MET A 87 -8.83 -6.62 -14.68
CA MET A 87 -8.67 -6.66 -13.23
C MET A 87 -9.61 -5.69 -12.52
N GLU A 88 -9.70 -5.83 -11.22
CA GLU A 88 -10.42 -4.93 -10.33
C GLU A 88 -9.94 -3.48 -10.54
N TYR A 89 -10.90 -2.59 -10.86
CA TYR A 89 -10.62 -1.16 -10.86
C TYR A 89 -10.64 -0.63 -9.42
N ILE A 90 -9.54 -0.03 -9.01
CA ILE A 90 -9.43 0.57 -7.67
C ILE A 90 -9.62 2.08 -7.81
N GLU A 91 -10.74 2.58 -7.31
CA GLU A 91 -10.93 4.01 -7.14
C GLU A 91 -10.08 4.47 -5.95
N GLY A 92 -8.92 5.08 -6.23
CA GLY A 92 -7.95 5.47 -5.21
C GLY A 92 -6.65 5.97 -5.81
N ASN A 93 -5.65 6.15 -4.94
CA ASN A 93 -4.33 6.62 -5.30
C ASN A 93 -3.26 5.57 -5.03
N THR A 94 -2.20 5.56 -5.82
CA THR A 94 -1.00 4.80 -5.49
C THR A 94 -0.30 5.42 -4.29
N LEU A 95 0.41 4.61 -3.53
CA LEU A 95 1.18 5.12 -2.40
C LEU A 95 2.28 6.10 -2.84
N THR A 96 2.84 5.92 -4.07
CA THR A 96 3.75 6.90 -4.70
C THR A 96 3.09 8.27 -4.80
N SER A 97 1.86 8.35 -5.32
CA SER A 97 1.12 9.62 -5.43
C SER A 97 0.84 10.23 -4.06
N ILE A 98 0.54 9.42 -3.05
CA ILE A 98 0.30 9.89 -1.69
C ILE A 98 1.58 10.46 -1.07
N ILE A 99 2.72 9.77 -1.20
CA ILE A 99 4.03 10.22 -0.72
C ILE A 99 4.40 11.56 -1.37
N SER A 100 4.27 11.68 -2.69
CA SER A 100 4.60 12.91 -3.42
C SER A 100 3.75 14.12 -3.03
N ASN A 101 2.50 13.88 -2.60
CA ASN A 101 1.54 14.94 -2.26
C ASN A 101 1.48 15.26 -0.75
N ARG A 102 2.06 14.44 0.12
CA ARG A 102 2.00 14.61 1.58
C ARG A 102 3.40 14.72 2.17
N LYS A 103 3.62 15.74 2.98
CA LYS A 103 4.89 15.90 3.70
C LYS A 103 5.07 14.88 4.83
N THR A 104 3.99 14.43 5.46
CA THR A 104 4.03 13.49 6.61
C THR A 104 2.77 12.63 6.63
N ILE A 105 2.94 11.34 6.91
CA ILE A 105 1.85 10.38 7.16
C ILE A 105 1.88 10.05 8.66
N SER A 106 0.70 9.91 9.28
CA SER A 106 0.62 9.55 10.70
C SER A 106 1.23 8.16 10.96
N LEU A 107 1.84 7.95 12.12
CA LEU A 107 2.41 6.63 12.45
C LEU A 107 1.33 5.54 12.49
N SER A 108 0.13 5.86 12.97
CA SER A 108 -1.01 4.94 12.96
C SER A 108 -1.38 4.51 11.54
N ASP A 109 -1.41 5.47 10.57
CA ASP A 109 -1.68 5.16 9.16
C ASP A 109 -0.56 4.32 8.54
N VAL A 110 0.71 4.64 8.80
CA VAL A 110 1.86 3.85 8.31
C VAL A 110 1.75 2.40 8.78
N LEU A 111 1.48 2.18 10.06
CA LEU A 111 1.34 0.84 10.63
C LEU A 111 0.12 0.10 10.07
N PHE A 112 -0.98 0.82 9.85
CA PHE A 112 -2.19 0.25 9.28
C PHE A 112 -2.00 -0.15 7.81
N ILE A 113 -1.34 0.70 7.00
CA ILE A 113 -0.98 0.39 5.62
C ILE A 113 -0.07 -0.85 5.58
N GLY A 114 1.00 -0.84 6.37
CA GLY A 114 1.92 -1.97 6.46
C GLY A 114 1.24 -3.28 6.86
N ALA A 115 0.32 -3.23 7.83
CA ALA A 115 -0.43 -4.41 8.27
C ALA A 115 -1.36 -4.96 7.17
N GLN A 116 -2.01 -4.09 6.39
CA GLN A 116 -2.85 -4.52 5.27
C GLN A 116 -2.03 -5.10 4.11
N VAL A 117 -0.86 -4.49 3.78
CA VAL A 117 0.06 -5.06 2.78
C VAL A 117 0.56 -6.42 3.24
N ALA A 118 1.00 -6.54 4.50
CA ALA A 118 1.44 -7.81 5.07
C ALA A 118 0.34 -8.89 5.04
N ASN A 119 -0.93 -8.51 5.24
CA ASN A 119 -2.07 -9.42 5.12
C ASN A 119 -2.23 -9.97 3.69
N GLY A 120 -2.12 -9.10 2.68
CA GLY A 120 -2.13 -9.50 1.27
C GLY A 120 -0.94 -10.41 0.91
N LEU A 121 0.27 -10.04 1.35
CA LEU A 121 1.46 -10.85 1.15
C LEU A 121 1.33 -12.24 1.80
N GLN A 122 0.78 -12.33 3.02
CA GLN A 122 0.58 -13.61 3.69
C GLN A 122 -0.36 -14.53 2.89
N ALA A 123 -1.42 -13.99 2.30
CA ALA A 123 -2.32 -14.76 1.45
C ALA A 123 -1.61 -15.31 0.20
N ALA A 124 -0.75 -14.53 -0.44
CA ALA A 124 0.05 -14.97 -1.58
C ALA A 124 1.13 -16.00 -1.15
N HIS A 125 1.86 -15.72 -0.08
CA HIS A 125 2.92 -16.58 0.45
C HIS A 125 2.39 -17.96 0.87
N SER A 126 1.18 -18.05 1.41
CA SER A 126 0.55 -19.32 1.76
C SER A 126 0.26 -20.22 0.55
N GLN A 127 0.19 -19.62 -0.65
CA GLN A 127 0.07 -20.32 -1.92
C GLN A 127 1.41 -20.52 -2.65
N GLY A 128 2.53 -20.24 -1.97
CA GLY A 128 3.87 -20.37 -2.54
C GLY A 128 4.26 -19.23 -3.49
N LEU A 129 3.49 -18.13 -3.53
CA LEU A 129 3.73 -16.99 -4.41
C LEU A 129 4.49 -15.89 -3.67
N VAL A 130 5.59 -15.42 -4.29
CA VAL A 130 6.37 -14.27 -3.85
C VAL A 130 6.09 -13.12 -4.81
N HIS A 131 5.84 -11.92 -4.29
CA HIS A 131 5.47 -10.74 -5.09
C HIS A 131 6.64 -10.19 -5.92
N ARG A 132 7.83 -10.11 -5.33
CA ARG A 132 9.11 -9.72 -5.94
C ARG A 132 9.27 -8.24 -6.33
N ASP A 133 8.20 -7.45 -6.36
CA ASP A 133 8.23 -6.02 -6.75
C ASP A 133 7.35 -5.17 -5.81
N ILE A 134 7.50 -5.32 -4.50
CA ILE A 134 6.82 -4.46 -3.51
C ILE A 134 7.46 -3.09 -3.52
N LYS A 135 6.67 -2.08 -3.92
CA LYS A 135 7.05 -0.66 -3.97
C LYS A 135 5.80 0.22 -3.85
N PRO A 136 5.93 1.52 -3.56
CA PRO A 136 4.79 2.43 -3.41
C PRO A 136 3.86 2.47 -4.65
N GLY A 137 4.42 2.31 -5.85
CA GLY A 137 3.63 2.28 -7.10
C GLY A 137 2.69 1.09 -7.22
N ASN A 138 3.01 -0.02 -6.56
CA ASN A 138 2.24 -1.26 -6.57
C ASN A 138 1.34 -1.42 -5.34
N ILE A 139 1.15 -0.35 -4.56
CA ILE A 139 0.26 -0.30 -3.40
C ILE A 139 -0.75 0.83 -3.62
N MET A 140 -2.03 0.48 -3.69
CA MET A 140 -3.13 1.42 -3.88
C MET A 140 -3.93 1.58 -2.59
N ILE A 141 -4.42 2.79 -2.34
CA ILE A 141 -5.25 3.12 -1.18
C ILE A 141 -6.55 3.76 -1.67
N THR A 142 -7.68 3.18 -1.28
CA THR A 142 -9.01 3.73 -1.56
C THR A 142 -9.33 4.89 -0.62
N PRO A 143 -10.33 5.76 -0.95
CA PRO A 143 -10.80 6.80 -0.03
C PRO A 143 -11.30 6.27 1.33
N SER A 144 -11.73 5.01 1.38
CA SER A 144 -12.12 4.35 2.65
C SER A 144 -10.94 3.80 3.46
N GLY A 145 -9.68 4.00 3.02
CA GLY A 145 -8.48 3.50 3.69
C GLY A 145 -8.17 2.02 3.43
N LYS A 146 -8.87 1.36 2.51
CA LYS A 146 -8.56 -0.03 2.13
C LYS A 146 -7.31 -0.04 1.26
N VAL A 147 -6.35 -0.90 1.61
CA VAL A 147 -5.10 -1.08 0.85
C VAL A 147 -5.21 -2.29 -0.07
N LYS A 148 -4.75 -2.13 -1.30
CA LYS A 148 -4.69 -3.16 -2.33
C LYS A 148 -3.29 -3.25 -2.91
N VAL A 149 -2.72 -4.45 -2.92
CA VAL A 149 -1.45 -4.76 -3.61
C VAL A 149 -1.77 -5.18 -5.04
N THR A 150 -1.09 -4.60 -6.00
CA THR A 150 -1.23 -4.87 -7.44
C THR A 150 0.09 -5.35 -8.03
N ASP A 151 0.05 -5.86 -9.25
CA ASP A 151 1.24 -6.23 -10.05
C ASP A 151 2.16 -7.23 -9.34
N PHE A 152 1.64 -8.44 -9.08
CA PHE A 152 2.45 -9.55 -8.62
C PHE A 152 3.52 -9.88 -9.66
N GLY A 153 4.73 -9.34 -9.44
CA GLY A 153 5.86 -9.39 -10.37
C GLY A 153 6.41 -10.80 -10.59
N ILE A 154 5.80 -11.56 -11.48
CA ILE A 154 6.36 -12.84 -11.95
C ILE A 154 7.54 -12.59 -12.89
N VAL A 155 7.68 -11.36 -13.35
CA VAL A 155 8.82 -10.88 -14.16
C VAL A 155 9.99 -10.54 -13.25
N SER A 156 10.58 -11.53 -12.57
CA SER A 156 11.84 -11.27 -11.92
C SER A 156 12.98 -11.58 -12.87
N ILE A 157 13.96 -10.72 -12.80
CA ILE A 157 15.29 -10.65 -13.40
C ILE A 157 16.08 -12.00 -13.38
N GLN A 158 15.54 -13.07 -12.81
CA GLN A 158 16.26 -14.35 -12.66
C GLN A 158 16.43 -15.16 -13.96
N ASP A 159 15.69 -14.83 -15.03
CA ASP A 159 15.80 -15.53 -16.31
C ASP A 159 16.62 -14.77 -17.37
N GLU A 160 17.23 -13.62 -17.03
CA GLU A 160 18.15 -12.91 -17.90
C GLU A 160 19.45 -12.58 -17.16
N GLU A 161 20.46 -13.41 -17.38
CA GLU A 161 21.86 -12.96 -17.32
C GLU A 161 21.97 -11.72 -18.21
N SER A 162 22.13 -10.52 -17.63
CA SER A 162 22.65 -9.32 -18.32
C SER A 162 21.83 -8.05 -18.49
N ASP A 163 20.61 -7.83 -17.96
CA ASP A 163 19.90 -6.58 -18.28
C ASP A 163 19.55 -5.62 -17.14
N ILE A 164 20.24 -5.67 -15.98
CA ILE A 164 20.19 -4.56 -15.00
C ILE A 164 20.64 -3.21 -15.64
N THR A 165 21.22 -3.24 -16.82
CA THR A 165 21.82 -2.07 -17.47
C THR A 165 21.00 -1.46 -18.60
N LYS A 166 19.94 -2.08 -19.11
CA LYS A 166 19.35 -1.70 -20.41
C LYS A 166 17.99 -1.02 -20.43
N THR A 167 17.22 -0.96 -19.36
CA THR A 167 15.91 -0.30 -19.41
C THR A 167 15.74 0.80 -18.37
N GLY A 168 15.40 2.01 -18.80
CA GLY A 168 15.20 3.20 -17.96
C GLY A 168 14.11 3.08 -16.90
N SER A 169 13.30 2.00 -16.90
CA SER A 169 12.29 1.67 -15.86
C SER A 169 12.92 1.13 -14.57
N ILE A 170 14.22 0.81 -14.55
CA ILE A 170 14.94 0.27 -13.38
C ILE A 170 15.25 1.36 -12.35
N LEU A 171 15.25 2.64 -12.75
CA LEU A 171 15.68 3.74 -11.89
C LEU A 171 14.84 3.84 -10.59
N GLY A 172 13.51 3.67 -10.67
CA GLY A 172 12.63 3.75 -9.50
C GLY A 172 12.51 2.45 -8.70
N THR A 173 12.79 1.29 -9.31
CA THR A 173 12.66 -0.02 -8.66
C THR A 173 13.87 -0.37 -7.80
N ALA A 174 15.06 0.14 -8.13
CA ALA A 174 16.30 -0.13 -7.40
C ALA A 174 16.24 0.29 -5.92
N SER A 175 15.43 1.30 -5.57
CA SER A 175 15.28 1.77 -4.18
C SER A 175 14.55 0.79 -3.25
N TYR A 176 13.89 -0.24 -3.79
CA TYR A 176 13.10 -1.20 -3.02
C TYR A 176 13.58 -2.66 -3.18
N ILE A 177 14.67 -2.87 -3.90
CA ILE A 177 15.20 -4.21 -4.19
C ILE A 177 15.77 -4.86 -2.91
N SER A 178 15.51 -6.14 -2.72
CA SER A 178 16.15 -6.87 -1.62
C SER A 178 17.61 -7.21 -1.93
N PRO A 179 18.47 -7.40 -0.89
CA PRO A 179 19.86 -7.78 -1.08
C PRO A 179 20.04 -9.05 -1.92
N GLU A 180 19.21 -10.06 -1.70
CA GLU A 180 19.24 -11.30 -2.47
C GLU A 180 18.85 -11.10 -3.94
N GLN A 181 17.87 -10.24 -4.23
CA GLN A 181 17.54 -9.87 -5.62
C GLN A 181 18.68 -9.12 -6.29
N ALA A 182 19.30 -8.15 -5.59
CA ALA A 182 20.45 -7.42 -6.12
C ALA A 182 21.66 -8.31 -6.42
N GLN A 183 21.75 -9.49 -5.77
CA GLN A 183 22.77 -10.51 -6.00
C GLN A 183 22.37 -11.57 -7.04
N GLY A 184 21.19 -11.49 -7.63
CA GLY A 184 20.66 -12.56 -8.50
C GLY A 184 20.41 -13.89 -7.79
N LYS A 185 20.28 -13.88 -6.46
CA LYS A 185 20.00 -15.07 -5.65
C LYS A 185 18.49 -15.38 -5.64
N ALA A 186 18.18 -16.62 -5.22
CA ALA A 186 16.79 -17.05 -5.07
C ALA A 186 16.01 -16.13 -4.12
N VAL A 187 14.88 -15.61 -4.59
CA VAL A 187 13.95 -14.81 -3.79
C VAL A 187 13.06 -15.68 -2.91
N SER A 188 12.62 -15.12 -1.82
CA SER A 188 11.76 -15.77 -0.84
C SER A 188 10.74 -14.79 -0.27
N VAL A 189 9.87 -15.26 0.59
CA VAL A 189 8.97 -14.39 1.38
C VAL A 189 9.74 -13.26 2.10
N GLY A 190 10.97 -13.53 2.51
CA GLY A 190 11.85 -12.54 3.13
C GLY A 190 12.21 -11.38 2.21
N SER A 191 12.22 -11.58 0.88
CA SER A 191 12.47 -10.52 -0.11
C SER A 191 11.34 -9.49 -0.12
N ASP A 192 10.08 -9.95 -0.14
CA ASP A 192 8.91 -9.07 -0.06
C ASP A 192 8.86 -8.31 1.27
N LEU A 193 9.24 -8.98 2.37
CA LEU A 193 9.30 -8.36 3.70
C LEU A 193 10.37 -7.27 3.77
N TYR A 194 11.52 -7.46 3.12
CA TYR A 194 12.55 -6.43 3.01
C TYR A 194 12.03 -5.21 2.22
N SER A 195 11.45 -5.45 1.05
CA SER A 195 10.88 -4.41 0.20
C SER A 195 9.78 -3.63 0.92
N LEU A 196 8.89 -4.33 1.67
CA LEU A 196 7.91 -3.68 2.53
C LEU A 196 8.59 -2.86 3.65
N GLY A 197 9.68 -3.34 4.22
CA GLY A 197 10.50 -2.59 5.19
C GLY A 197 11.03 -1.29 4.60
N THR A 198 11.47 -1.30 3.35
CA THR A 198 11.91 -0.10 2.61
C THR A 198 10.76 0.89 2.40
N VAL A 199 9.58 0.41 2.00
CA VAL A 199 8.37 1.23 1.86
C VAL A 199 7.97 1.87 3.20
N LEU A 200 7.94 1.10 4.28
CA LEU A 200 7.59 1.62 5.61
C LEU A 200 8.63 2.61 6.14
N TYR A 201 9.91 2.39 5.87
CA TYR A 201 10.97 3.35 6.17
C TYR A 201 10.71 4.68 5.47
N GLU A 202 10.44 4.66 4.17
CA GLU A 202 10.14 5.86 3.39
C GLU A 202 8.88 6.59 3.88
N LEU A 203 7.80 5.86 4.22
CA LEU A 203 6.60 6.47 4.78
C LEU A 203 6.83 7.19 6.11
N ILE A 204 7.82 6.74 6.89
CA ILE A 204 8.19 7.33 8.19
C ILE A 204 9.13 8.51 8.02
N THR A 205 10.12 8.41 7.12
CA THR A 205 11.24 9.36 7.01
C THR A 205 11.09 10.34 5.85
N GLY A 206 10.25 10.03 4.86
CA GLY A 206 10.06 10.81 3.63
C GLY A 206 10.99 10.42 2.48
N SER A 207 11.94 9.48 2.70
CA SER A 207 12.87 9.01 1.68
C SER A 207 13.19 7.53 1.90
N PRO A 208 13.51 6.75 0.85
CA PRO A 208 13.95 5.36 1.00
C PRO A 208 15.27 5.28 1.79
N PRO A 209 15.58 4.12 2.42
CA PRO A 209 16.78 3.97 3.26
C PRO A 209 18.10 4.06 2.47
N PHE A 210 18.04 3.78 1.18
CA PHE A 210 19.20 3.79 0.28
C PHE A 210 18.82 4.43 -1.05
N GLU A 211 19.60 5.43 -1.44
CA GLU A 211 19.47 6.14 -2.70
C GLU A 211 20.86 6.58 -3.20
N ALA A 212 21.08 6.53 -4.49
CA ALA A 212 22.32 6.95 -5.15
C ALA A 212 22.03 7.41 -6.59
N ASP A 213 23.02 8.02 -7.24
CA ASP A 213 22.89 8.60 -8.58
C ASP A 213 22.59 7.57 -9.69
N THR A 214 22.87 6.29 -9.43
CA THR A 214 22.61 5.21 -10.39
C THR A 214 21.89 4.03 -9.74
N PRO A 215 21.08 3.27 -10.50
CA PRO A 215 20.42 2.06 -9.99
C PRO A 215 21.40 1.04 -9.42
N ILE A 216 22.58 0.89 -10.07
CA ILE A 216 23.62 -0.05 -9.63
C ILE A 216 24.19 0.40 -8.29
N ALA A 217 24.48 1.69 -8.13
CA ALA A 217 24.98 2.23 -6.87
C ALA A 217 23.95 2.10 -5.75
N THR A 218 22.65 2.34 -6.03
CA THR A 218 21.54 2.10 -5.09
C THR A 218 21.46 0.63 -4.69
N ALA A 219 21.49 -0.30 -5.65
CA ALA A 219 21.50 -1.74 -5.38
C ALA A 219 22.72 -2.16 -4.54
N THR A 220 23.89 -1.58 -4.79
CA THR A 220 25.09 -1.84 -3.99
C THR A 220 24.94 -1.41 -2.54
N LYS A 221 24.28 -0.27 -2.28
CA LYS A 221 23.97 0.17 -0.91
C LYS A 221 23.03 -0.83 -0.19
N HIS A 222 22.04 -1.38 -0.90
CA HIS A 222 21.18 -2.44 -0.35
C HIS A 222 22.00 -3.67 0.07
N LEU A 223 23.11 -3.97 -0.56
CA LEU A 223 24.01 -5.07 -0.22
C LEU A 223 24.90 -4.78 0.99
N THR A 224 25.47 -3.57 1.03
CA THR A 224 26.65 -3.29 1.84
C THR A 224 26.41 -2.33 3.00
N GLU A 225 25.50 -1.36 2.85
CA GLU A 225 25.30 -0.32 3.85
C GLU A 225 24.21 -0.70 4.86
N LYS A 226 24.39 -0.26 6.12
CA LYS A 226 23.31 -0.31 7.12
C LYS A 226 22.41 0.89 6.95
N PRO A 227 21.07 0.73 7.08
CA PRO A 227 20.17 1.86 7.03
C PRO A 227 20.40 2.78 8.23
N GLU A 228 20.27 4.08 8.01
CA GLU A 228 20.21 5.01 9.14
C GLU A 228 18.97 4.74 9.98
N LYS A 229 19.04 5.08 11.29
CA LYS A 229 17.91 4.91 12.18
C LYS A 229 16.78 5.87 11.78
N PRO A 230 15.55 5.39 11.56
CA PRO A 230 14.40 6.26 11.25
C PRO A 230 14.18 7.37 12.28
N SER A 231 14.52 7.13 13.56
CA SER A 231 14.43 8.14 14.64
C SER A 231 15.32 9.37 14.42
N LYS A 232 16.33 9.30 13.54
CA LYS A 232 17.13 10.46 13.13
C LYS A 232 16.29 11.49 12.37
N TYR A 233 15.31 11.04 11.60
CA TYR A 233 14.44 11.84 10.75
C TYR A 233 13.10 12.15 11.42
N ARG A 234 12.63 11.23 12.27
CA ARG A 234 11.36 11.35 13.00
C ARG A 234 11.57 11.07 14.48
N GLN A 235 11.75 12.14 15.26
CA GLN A 235 12.14 12.09 16.68
C GLN A 235 11.05 11.48 17.59
N ASP A 236 9.78 11.59 17.22
CA ASP A 236 8.62 11.02 17.93
C ASP A 236 8.40 9.52 17.66
N LEU A 237 9.33 8.85 16.95
CA LEU A 237 9.19 7.46 16.57
C LEU A 237 9.41 6.51 17.76
N PRO A 238 8.43 5.70 18.18
CA PRO A 238 8.59 4.71 19.23
C PRO A 238 9.63 3.65 18.86
N ARG A 239 10.44 3.25 19.84
CA ARG A 239 11.50 2.22 19.66
C ARG A 239 10.99 0.90 19.09
N GLY A 240 9.76 0.48 19.46
CA GLY A 240 9.18 -0.75 18.95
C GLY A 240 8.98 -0.72 17.43
N ILE A 241 8.53 0.43 16.89
CA ILE A 241 8.35 0.64 15.45
C ILE A 241 9.71 0.69 14.75
N GLU A 242 10.67 1.47 15.27
CA GLU A 242 12.02 1.54 14.72
C GLU A 242 12.66 0.15 14.63
N ASN A 243 12.58 -0.64 15.71
CA ASN A 243 13.13 -1.99 15.72
C ASN A 243 12.47 -2.91 14.70
N ALA A 244 11.15 -2.81 14.51
CA ALA A 244 10.45 -3.61 13.50
C ALA A 244 10.92 -3.25 12.08
N ILE A 245 11.07 -1.95 11.76
CA ILE A 245 11.57 -1.49 10.46
C ILE A 245 13.02 -1.95 10.23
N LEU A 246 13.90 -1.74 11.22
CA LEU A 246 15.29 -2.15 11.10
C LEU A 246 15.44 -3.67 10.98
N LYS A 247 14.57 -4.44 11.65
CA LYS A 247 14.53 -5.90 11.50
C LYS A 247 14.15 -6.32 10.06
N LEU A 248 13.19 -5.67 9.43
CA LEU A 248 12.85 -5.92 8.03
C LEU A 248 14.03 -5.66 7.08
N LEU A 249 14.83 -4.64 7.37
CA LEU A 249 15.98 -4.21 6.56
C LEU A 249 17.27 -4.99 6.83
N HIS A 250 17.23 -6.08 7.61
CA HIS A 250 18.38 -6.97 7.75
C HIS A 250 18.82 -7.55 6.40
N LYS A 251 20.14 -7.60 6.17
CA LYS A 251 20.72 -8.08 4.90
C LYS A 251 20.47 -9.58 4.69
N THR A 252 20.53 -10.34 5.76
CA THR A 252 20.27 -11.78 5.77
C THR A 252 18.77 -12.05 5.91
N PRO A 253 18.10 -12.77 4.99
CA PRO A 253 16.66 -13.03 5.08
C PRO A 253 16.23 -13.73 6.39
N ARG A 254 17.08 -14.60 6.96
CA ARG A 254 16.80 -15.34 8.22
C ARG A 254 16.70 -14.43 9.44
N ASP A 255 17.29 -13.24 9.40
CA ASP A 255 17.28 -12.29 10.52
C ASP A 255 16.03 -11.37 10.48
N ARG A 256 15.24 -11.47 9.43
CA ARG A 256 13.96 -10.75 9.25
C ARG A 256 12.82 -11.45 10.00
N PHE A 257 11.57 -11.05 9.76
CA PHE A 257 10.40 -11.79 10.22
C PHE A 257 10.28 -13.12 9.45
N LYS A 258 9.76 -14.15 10.10
CA LYS A 258 9.61 -15.48 9.48
C LYS A 258 8.47 -15.51 8.47
N SER A 259 7.43 -14.72 8.70
CA SER A 259 6.23 -14.62 7.85
C SER A 259 5.70 -13.19 7.80
N ALA A 260 4.86 -12.91 6.81
CA ALA A 260 4.13 -11.65 6.73
C ALA A 260 3.08 -11.54 7.86
N GLU A 261 2.57 -12.66 8.37
CA GLU A 261 1.66 -12.68 9.52
C GLU A 261 2.36 -12.26 10.81
N ASP A 262 3.61 -12.74 11.07
CA ASP A 262 4.38 -12.29 12.23
C ASP A 262 4.62 -10.78 12.20
N LEU A 263 4.93 -10.23 11.01
CA LEU A 263 5.06 -8.79 10.82
C LEU A 263 3.74 -8.07 11.09
N ARG A 264 2.64 -8.54 10.50
CA ARG A 264 1.32 -7.97 10.65
C ARG A 264 0.91 -7.86 12.12
N ALA A 265 1.13 -8.93 12.89
CA ALA A 265 0.83 -8.96 14.33
C ALA A 265 1.61 -7.87 15.09
N VAL A 266 2.92 -7.72 14.80
CA VAL A 266 3.74 -6.68 15.42
C VAL A 266 3.28 -5.27 15.03
N LEU A 267 2.97 -5.03 13.76
CA LEU A 267 2.49 -3.71 13.30
C LEU A 267 1.16 -3.32 13.97
N LEU A 268 0.22 -4.24 14.08
CA LEU A 268 -1.06 -4.01 14.76
C LEU A 268 -0.88 -3.79 16.27
N GLN A 269 0.00 -4.55 16.91
CA GLN A 269 0.34 -4.34 18.33
C GLN A 269 0.91 -2.93 18.56
N GLN A 270 1.86 -2.50 17.73
CA GLN A 270 2.45 -1.15 17.85
C GLN A 270 1.41 -0.06 17.59
N ARG A 271 0.51 -0.24 16.63
CA ARG A 271 -0.59 0.67 16.37
C ARG A 271 -1.52 0.81 17.57
N ASN A 272 -1.96 -0.30 18.16
CA ASN A 272 -2.82 -0.28 19.35
C ASN A 272 -2.14 0.42 20.54
N GLN A 273 -0.83 0.24 20.73
CA GLN A 273 -0.06 0.96 21.75
C GLN A 273 -0.07 2.49 21.52
N LEU A 274 0.11 2.94 20.27
CA LEU A 274 0.03 4.36 19.92
C LEU A 274 -1.35 4.96 20.24
N GLU A 275 -2.41 4.28 19.87
CA GLU A 275 -3.80 4.72 20.10
C GLU A 275 -4.13 4.78 21.59
N MET A 276 -3.65 3.83 22.40
CA MET A 276 -3.80 3.86 23.86
C MET A 276 -3.10 5.06 24.49
N VAL A 277 -1.86 5.38 24.08
CA VAL A 277 -1.09 6.53 24.60
C VAL A 277 -1.81 7.83 24.27
N GLN A 278 -2.25 8.02 23.03
CA GLN A 278 -2.98 9.22 22.60
C GLN A 278 -4.30 9.39 23.36
N THR A 279 -5.02 8.31 23.60
CA THR A 279 -6.27 8.35 24.40
C THR A 279 -5.98 8.71 25.85
N GLN A 280 -4.91 8.19 26.43
CA GLN A 280 -4.52 8.49 27.82
C GLN A 280 -4.08 9.94 27.98
N GLU A 281 -3.29 10.49 27.04
CA GLU A 281 -2.89 11.90 27.04
C GLU A 281 -4.11 12.82 26.93
N SER A 282 -5.07 12.50 26.06
CA SER A 282 -6.31 13.29 25.94
C SER A 282 -7.15 13.27 27.21
N LEU A 283 -7.20 12.16 27.95
CA LEU A 283 -7.90 12.07 29.23
C LEU A 283 -7.19 12.85 30.35
N VAL A 284 -5.85 12.83 30.37
CA VAL A 284 -5.05 13.60 31.34
C VAL A 284 -5.26 15.10 31.11
N ASP A 285 -5.32 15.56 29.86
CA ASP A 285 -5.63 16.96 29.56
C ASP A 285 -7.02 17.38 30.02
N LEU A 286 -8.02 16.53 29.91
CA LEU A 286 -9.38 16.78 30.40
C LEU A 286 -9.45 16.87 31.93
N THR A 287 -8.58 16.14 32.64
CA THR A 287 -8.55 16.10 34.12
C THR A 287 -7.60 17.15 34.71
N ASN A 288 -6.86 17.93 33.90
CA ASN A 288 -5.94 18.93 34.39
C ASN A 288 -6.67 20.17 34.94
N PRO A 289 -6.60 20.44 36.24
CA PRO A 289 -7.35 21.54 36.87
C PRO A 289 -6.91 22.96 36.43
N LYS A 290 -5.86 23.07 35.60
CA LYS A 290 -5.39 24.34 35.02
C LYS A 290 -6.17 24.77 33.78
N ILE A 291 -6.97 23.88 33.16
CA ILE A 291 -7.88 24.22 32.05
C ILE A 291 -9.12 24.87 32.67
N LYS A 292 -9.07 26.19 32.89
CA LYS A 292 -10.27 26.96 33.20
C LYS A 292 -11.16 26.96 31.94
N TYR A 293 -12.18 26.13 31.94
CA TYR A 293 -13.28 26.28 30.99
C TYR A 293 -13.87 27.64 31.16
N LYS A 294 -13.61 28.58 30.26
CA LYS A 294 -14.39 29.80 30.14
C LYS A 294 -15.77 29.41 29.63
N PHE A 295 -16.61 28.90 30.54
CA PHE A 295 -18.03 28.87 30.29
C PHE A 295 -18.49 30.32 30.16
N THR A 296 -18.76 30.80 28.98
CA THR A 296 -19.43 32.06 28.77
C THR A 296 -20.84 31.90 29.33
N LEU A 297 -21.22 32.77 30.25
CA LEU A 297 -22.52 32.80 30.97
C LEU A 297 -23.77 32.48 30.12
N PRO A 298 -23.84 32.80 28.80
CA PRO A 298 -25.03 32.46 28.00
C PRO A 298 -25.31 30.96 27.84
N ALA A 299 -24.30 30.08 27.89
CA ALA A 299 -24.54 28.61 27.71
C ALA A 299 -25.14 27.97 28.96
N LEU A 300 -24.88 28.51 30.16
CA LEU A 300 -25.45 28.00 31.42
C LEU A 300 -26.92 28.37 31.59
N ILE A 301 -27.35 29.54 31.09
CA ILE A 301 -28.72 30.01 31.18
C ILE A 301 -29.64 29.21 30.25
N VAL A 302 -29.14 28.79 29.06
CA VAL A 302 -29.93 27.97 28.12
C VAL A 302 -30.13 26.56 28.65
N SER A 303 -29.16 25.96 29.34
CA SER A 303 -29.30 24.58 29.88
C SER A 303 -30.23 24.56 31.12
N ILE A 304 -30.21 25.60 31.98
CA ILE A 304 -31.14 25.71 33.14
C ILE A 304 -32.55 26.02 32.66
N GLY A 305 -32.74 26.86 31.65
CA GLY A 305 -34.03 27.18 31.05
C GLY A 305 -34.71 25.94 30.41
N LEU A 306 -33.95 25.06 29.79
CA LEU A 306 -34.45 23.81 29.18
C LEU A 306 -34.92 22.78 30.24
N VAL A 307 -34.17 22.65 31.34
CA VAL A 307 -34.53 21.76 32.45
C VAL A 307 -35.77 22.24 33.23
N LEU A 308 -35.88 23.55 33.46
CA LEU A 308 -37.05 24.16 34.16
C LEU A 308 -38.29 24.18 33.25
N GLY A 309 -38.14 24.36 31.93
CA GLY A 309 -39.24 24.32 30.97
C GLY A 309 -39.87 22.92 30.84
N THR A 310 -39.07 21.86 30.89
CA THR A 310 -39.60 20.45 30.86
C THR A 310 -40.28 20.08 32.17
N PHE A 311 -39.86 20.60 33.31
CA PHE A 311 -40.57 20.40 34.59
C PHE A 311 -41.95 21.08 34.63
N TRP A 312 -42.08 22.25 34.01
CA TRP A 312 -43.33 23.01 33.97
C TRP A 312 -44.37 22.36 33.03
N THR A 313 -43.96 21.84 31.92
CA THR A 313 -44.87 21.12 30.98
C THR A 313 -45.33 19.77 31.54
N LEU A 314 -44.51 19.06 32.31
CA LEU A 314 -44.92 17.82 33.03
C LEU A 314 -45.84 18.08 34.20
N SER A 315 -45.72 19.22 34.91
CA SER A 315 -46.59 19.58 36.02
C SER A 315 -47.99 20.02 35.57
N LEU A 316 -48.11 20.64 34.37
CA LEU A 316 -49.42 21.02 33.80
C LEU A 316 -50.20 19.84 33.19
N SER A 317 -49.53 18.76 32.82
CA SER A 317 -50.15 17.54 32.28
C SER A 317 -50.81 16.65 33.40
N LEU A 318 -50.45 16.85 34.66
CA LEU A 318 -50.95 16.08 35.80
C LEU A 318 -52.19 16.72 36.51
N ILE A 319 -52.64 17.91 36.09
CA ILE A 319 -53.79 18.64 36.67
C ILE A 319 -55.06 18.44 35.80
N HIS A 320 -54.98 17.76 34.67
CA HIS A 320 -56.14 17.48 33.77
C HIS A 320 -56.42 15.99 33.60
N ILE A 321 -56.44 15.20 34.69
CA ILE A 321 -57.12 13.90 34.77
C ILE A 321 -58.02 13.88 36.00
#